data_e9fd73c0f1d805e271ea0234c3d3c268
#
_entry.id   e9fd73c0f1d805e271ea0234c3d3c268
#
_cell.length_a   1.000
_cell.length_b   1.000
_cell.length_c   1.000
_cell.angle_alpha   90.00
_cell.angle_beta   90.00
_cell.angle_gamma   90.00
#
_symmetry.space_group_name_H-M   'P 1'
#
loop_
_entity.id
_entity.type
_entity.pdbx_description
1 polymer ?
#
loop_
_entity_poly.entity_id
_entity_poly.type
_entity_poly.pdbx_seq_one_letter_code
_entity_poly.pdbx_strand_id
1 'polypeptide(L)'
;MRLLWKLLRCHLSMAQTVGFTLAGLVGMAIVLTALQAYRDVLPVFDRGDYLVLSKQVGALQAIGLGSSDFTAEELADLRAQPFVREAGAFTPADYRIKGTVGMGGVELSTYLFFESVPDRFLDVGAENWDYKAGDRDIPIIIPRNYLNLYNYGFARSQGLPQISEGIFRRVSLGIEIAGNGHREQFRGRIVGLSNRLNTILVPDAFIRWSNGRFGSGAAKQPARIIVETDRPVDAAVTDYLARKGYEAEG
;
A
#
# COMPACT_ATOMS: atom_id res chain seq x y z
N MET A 1 -32.68 -47.05 25.89
CA MET A 1 -32.27 -46.57 24.56
C MET A 1 -32.95 -47.27 23.36
N ARG A 2 -33.13 -48.59 23.34
CA ARG A 2 -33.79 -49.31 22.21
C ARG A 2 -35.25 -48.94 21.97
N LEU A 3 -36.03 -48.60 23.00
CA LEU A 3 -37.45 -48.23 22.89
C LEU A 3 -37.67 -46.85 22.28
N LEU A 4 -36.84 -45.87 22.62
CA LEU A 4 -36.88 -44.53 22.05
C LEU A 4 -36.58 -44.53 20.52
N TRP A 5 -35.66 -45.38 20.08
CA TRP A 5 -35.34 -45.58 18.68
C TRP A 5 -36.46 -46.21 17.86
N LYS A 6 -37.23 -47.14 18.47
CA LYS A 6 -38.42 -47.75 17.82
C LYS A 6 -39.58 -46.76 17.69
N LEU A 7 -39.81 -45.90 18.69
CA LEU A 7 -40.86 -44.87 18.66
C LEU A 7 -40.56 -43.78 17.63
N LEU A 8 -39.30 -43.35 17.48
CA LEU A 8 -38.88 -42.41 16.47
C LEU A 8 -39.05 -42.93 15.03
N ARG A 9 -38.82 -44.22 14.80
CA ARG A 9 -38.95 -44.83 13.46
C ARG A 9 -40.39 -45.00 12.99
N CYS A 10 -41.37 -45.08 13.90
CA CYS A 10 -42.78 -45.30 13.54
C CYS A 10 -43.56 -44.04 13.26
N HIS A 11 -43.03 -42.84 13.62
CA HIS A 11 -43.75 -41.58 13.47
C HIS A 11 -43.17 -40.58 12.46
N LEU A 12 -41.97 -40.83 11.88
CA LEU A 12 -41.39 -39.94 10.85
C LEU A 12 -41.71 -40.50 9.47
N SER A 13 -42.52 -39.77 8.71
CA SER A 13 -42.70 -40.06 7.29
C SER A 13 -41.41 -39.78 6.52
N MET A 14 -41.18 -40.50 5.41
CA MET A 14 -40.03 -40.26 4.53
C MET A 14 -39.89 -38.78 4.16
N ALA A 15 -41.01 -38.09 3.89
CA ALA A 15 -41.05 -36.67 3.57
C ALA A 15 -40.55 -35.78 4.72
N GLN A 16 -40.89 -36.11 5.97
CA GLN A 16 -40.40 -35.37 7.16
C GLN A 16 -38.90 -35.59 7.37
N THR A 17 -38.40 -36.78 7.17
CA THR A 17 -36.95 -37.07 7.31
C THR A 17 -36.16 -36.32 6.25
N VAL A 18 -36.60 -36.31 4.99
CA VAL A 18 -35.97 -35.57 3.92
C VAL A 18 -36.04 -34.06 4.19
N GLY A 19 -37.20 -33.54 4.67
CA GLY A 19 -37.36 -32.14 5.03
C GLY A 19 -36.41 -31.71 6.14
N PHE A 20 -36.26 -32.50 7.23
CA PHE A 20 -35.30 -32.20 8.30
C PHE A 20 -33.82 -32.24 7.85
N THR A 21 -33.50 -33.21 6.97
CA THR A 21 -32.13 -33.32 6.43
C THR A 21 -31.80 -32.11 5.53
N LEU A 22 -32.73 -31.72 4.66
CA LEU A 22 -32.57 -30.51 3.79
C LEU A 22 -32.46 -29.24 4.63
N ALA A 23 -33.33 -29.06 5.63
CA ALA A 23 -33.26 -27.92 6.53
C ALA A 23 -31.93 -27.85 7.30
N GLY A 24 -31.43 -29.00 7.75
CA GLY A 24 -30.11 -29.10 8.40
C GLY A 24 -28.96 -28.72 7.48
N LEU A 25 -28.99 -29.21 6.24
CA LEU A 25 -27.96 -28.84 5.22
C LEU A 25 -27.99 -27.35 4.89
N VAL A 26 -29.17 -26.78 4.70
CA VAL A 26 -29.33 -25.33 4.45
C VAL A 26 -28.86 -24.51 5.66
N GLY A 27 -29.25 -24.91 6.87
CA GLY A 27 -28.78 -24.26 8.10
C GLY A 27 -27.25 -24.30 8.26
N MET A 28 -26.64 -25.45 7.98
CA MET A 28 -25.18 -25.62 8.03
C MET A 28 -24.49 -24.78 6.95
N ALA A 29 -25.04 -24.70 5.73
CA ALA A 29 -24.52 -23.86 4.66
C ALA A 29 -24.55 -22.36 5.05
N ILE A 30 -25.62 -21.90 5.66
CA ILE A 30 -25.76 -20.52 6.14
C ILE A 30 -24.69 -20.21 7.22
N VAL A 31 -24.53 -21.13 8.20
CA VAL A 31 -23.52 -20.95 9.26
C VAL A 31 -22.09 -20.93 8.69
N LEU A 32 -21.78 -21.82 7.76
CA LEU A 32 -20.46 -21.85 7.12
C LEU A 32 -20.20 -20.58 6.30
N THR A 33 -21.18 -20.11 5.56
CA THR A 33 -21.07 -18.85 4.79
C THR A 33 -20.90 -17.65 5.73
N ALA A 34 -21.64 -17.60 6.83
CA ALA A 34 -21.49 -16.54 7.84
C ALA A 34 -20.12 -16.58 8.51
N LEU A 35 -19.60 -17.76 8.85
CA LEU A 35 -18.26 -17.96 9.40
C LEU A 35 -17.17 -17.55 8.40
N GLN A 36 -17.35 -17.87 7.12
CA GLN A 36 -16.41 -17.48 6.08
C GLN A 36 -16.43 -15.97 5.87
N ALA A 37 -17.61 -15.36 5.75
CA ALA A 37 -17.76 -13.90 5.69
C ALA A 37 -17.15 -13.21 6.91
N TYR A 38 -17.35 -13.75 8.11
CA TYR A 38 -16.75 -13.22 9.33
C TYR A 38 -15.22 -13.31 9.30
N ARG A 39 -14.63 -14.40 8.83
CA ARG A 39 -13.17 -14.56 8.66
C ARG A 39 -12.60 -13.61 7.60
N ASP A 40 -13.34 -13.36 6.52
CA ASP A 40 -12.90 -12.48 5.43
C ASP A 40 -13.00 -11.01 5.83
N VAL A 41 -13.92 -10.68 6.75
CA VAL A 41 -14.17 -9.31 7.24
C VAL A 41 -13.29 -8.96 8.44
N LEU A 42 -12.96 -9.92 9.33
CA LEU A 42 -12.08 -9.69 10.48
C LEU A 42 -10.74 -9.01 10.13
N PRO A 43 -9.98 -9.44 9.09
CA PRO A 43 -8.73 -8.79 8.73
C PRO A 43 -8.90 -7.35 8.21
N VAL A 44 -10.11 -6.98 7.81
CA VAL A 44 -10.43 -5.59 7.37
C VAL A 44 -10.59 -4.68 8.58
N PHE A 45 -11.13 -5.20 9.71
CA PHE A 45 -11.29 -4.46 10.94
C PHE A 45 -10.07 -4.55 11.89
N ASP A 46 -9.24 -5.60 11.73
CA ASP A 46 -8.05 -5.84 12.57
C ASP A 46 -6.79 -5.15 12.00
N ARG A 47 -6.90 -4.50 10.86
CA ARG A 47 -5.86 -3.62 10.34
C ARG A 47 -5.90 -2.34 11.17
N GLY A 48 -4.91 -2.18 12.05
CA GLY A 48 -4.66 -0.91 12.68
C GLY A 48 -4.75 0.20 11.62
N ASP A 49 -5.41 1.29 11.97
CA ASP A 49 -5.53 2.40 11.03
C ASP A 49 -4.13 2.95 10.73
N TYR A 50 -3.80 2.98 9.45
CA TYR A 50 -2.56 3.59 9.01
C TYR A 50 -2.87 5.00 8.53
N LEU A 51 -2.10 5.94 9.03
CA LEU A 51 -2.15 7.32 8.60
C LEU A 51 -0.83 7.66 7.91
N VAL A 52 -0.90 8.26 6.75
CA VAL A 52 0.25 8.97 6.16
C VAL A 52 0.08 10.43 6.54
N LEU A 53 1.04 10.96 7.26
CA LEU A 53 1.03 12.33 7.75
C LEU A 53 2.00 13.20 6.95
N SER A 54 1.55 14.38 6.56
CA SER A 54 2.35 15.47 6.03
C SER A 54 2.13 16.73 6.87
N LYS A 55 3.00 17.71 6.75
CA LYS A 55 2.76 19.03 7.34
C LYS A 55 1.92 19.89 6.40
N GLN A 56 1.02 20.68 6.97
CA GLN A 56 0.29 21.69 6.22
C GLN A 56 1.27 22.67 5.54
N VAL A 57 1.08 22.85 4.24
CA VAL A 57 1.87 23.83 3.48
C VAL A 57 1.32 25.23 3.77
N GLY A 58 1.95 25.94 4.68
CA GLY A 58 1.61 27.34 4.97
C GLY A 58 2.02 28.29 3.85
N ALA A 59 1.58 29.55 3.94
CA ALA A 59 1.87 30.56 2.95
C ALA A 59 3.39 30.81 2.76
N LEU A 60 4.19 30.69 3.82
CA LEU A 60 5.65 30.86 3.74
C LEU A 60 6.32 29.71 3.00
N GLN A 61 5.88 28.47 3.21
CA GLN A 61 6.39 27.32 2.45
C GLN A 61 5.98 27.39 0.98
N ALA A 62 4.78 27.89 0.69
CA ALA A 62 4.29 28.06 -0.69
C ALA A 62 5.17 29.02 -1.52
N ILE A 63 5.86 29.97 -0.87
CA ILE A 63 6.81 30.90 -1.51
C ILE A 63 8.28 30.50 -1.32
N GLY A 64 8.52 29.24 -0.87
CA GLY A 64 9.88 28.70 -0.69
C GLY A 64 10.60 29.15 0.58
N LEU A 65 9.91 29.78 1.51
CA LEU A 65 10.44 30.18 2.81
C LEU A 65 9.95 29.22 3.90
N GLY A 66 10.82 28.32 4.33
CA GLY A 66 10.56 27.29 5.34
C GLY A 66 10.52 25.88 4.78
N SER A 67 10.65 24.88 5.66
CA SER A 67 10.57 23.47 5.32
C SER A 67 9.27 22.88 5.89
N SER A 68 8.61 22.01 5.11
CA SER A 68 7.51 21.16 5.56
C SER A 68 8.01 19.79 6.04
N ASP A 69 9.33 19.60 6.12
CA ASP A 69 9.91 18.33 6.54
C ASP A 69 9.77 18.13 8.06
N PHE A 70 9.68 16.87 8.47
CA PHE A 70 9.62 16.49 9.88
C PHE A 70 11.02 16.44 10.49
N THR A 71 11.18 17.06 11.66
CA THR A 71 12.42 16.93 12.42
C THR A 71 12.48 15.61 13.19
N ALA A 72 13.67 15.23 13.64
CA ALA A 72 13.84 14.04 14.50
C ALA A 72 13.08 14.16 15.81
N GLU A 73 12.95 15.37 16.35
CA GLU A 73 12.21 15.68 17.59
C GLU A 73 10.71 15.50 17.39
N GLU A 74 10.17 15.98 16.26
CA GLU A 74 8.75 15.82 15.94
C GLU A 74 8.40 14.35 15.72
N LEU A 75 9.30 13.58 15.10
CA LEU A 75 9.11 12.12 14.94
C LEU A 75 9.16 11.41 16.29
N ALA A 76 10.03 11.83 17.20
CA ALA A 76 10.11 11.28 18.55
C ALA A 76 8.86 11.62 19.38
N ASP A 77 8.38 12.87 19.29
CA ASP A 77 7.14 13.32 19.95
C ASP A 77 5.92 12.53 19.45
N LEU A 78 5.84 12.32 18.12
CA LEU A 78 4.77 11.53 17.51
C LEU A 78 4.80 10.08 18.01
N ARG A 79 5.97 9.46 18.06
CA ARG A 79 6.14 8.08 18.59
C ARG A 79 5.77 7.93 20.05
N ALA A 80 5.87 8.99 20.82
CA ALA A 80 5.51 8.99 22.24
C ALA A 80 4.00 9.11 22.51
N GLN A 81 3.20 9.36 21.47
CA GLN A 81 1.75 9.49 21.62
C GLN A 81 1.09 8.14 21.92
N PRO A 82 0.13 8.08 22.86
CA PRO A 82 -0.49 6.83 23.31
C PRO A 82 -1.34 6.12 22.24
N PHE A 83 -1.69 6.79 21.14
CA PHE A 83 -2.42 6.23 20.02
C PHE A 83 -1.49 5.69 18.92
N VAL A 84 -0.19 5.98 19.00
CA VAL A 84 0.80 5.55 18.00
C VAL A 84 1.41 4.24 18.45
N ARG A 85 1.13 3.19 17.69
CA ARG A 85 1.78 1.90 17.85
C ARG A 85 3.19 1.94 17.28
N GLU A 86 3.30 2.51 16.09
CA GLU A 86 4.56 2.64 15.40
C GLU A 86 4.54 3.77 14.37
N ALA A 87 5.72 4.37 14.12
CA ALA A 87 5.88 5.40 13.11
C ALA A 87 7.16 5.20 12.31
N GLY A 88 7.04 5.29 10.98
CA GLY A 88 8.11 5.23 10.00
C GLY A 88 8.17 6.48 9.16
N ALA A 89 9.39 6.84 8.72
CA ALA A 89 9.59 7.97 7.83
C ALA A 89 9.65 7.49 6.37
N PHE A 90 9.11 8.30 5.45
CA PHE A 90 9.40 8.15 4.04
C PHE A 90 10.77 8.75 3.74
N THR A 91 11.59 8.01 3.01
CA THR A 91 12.88 8.49 2.51
C THR A 91 12.76 8.72 1.01
N PRO A 92 12.77 9.98 0.53
CA PRO A 92 12.65 10.28 -0.89
C PRO A 92 13.98 10.10 -1.63
N ALA A 93 13.88 9.84 -2.93
CA ALA A 93 14.99 9.96 -3.85
C ALA A 93 15.38 11.44 -4.02
N ASP A 94 16.69 11.73 -4.00
CA ASP A 94 17.25 13.10 -4.13
C ASP A 94 17.89 13.34 -5.49
N TYR A 95 17.26 12.82 -6.55
CA TYR A 95 17.76 12.94 -7.92
C TYR A 95 16.59 12.85 -8.91
N ARG A 96 16.85 13.12 -10.19
CA ARG A 96 15.84 13.03 -11.24
C ARG A 96 15.69 11.60 -11.76
N ILE A 97 14.45 11.17 -11.88
CA ILE A 97 14.08 9.84 -12.38
C ILE A 97 13.15 10.02 -13.55
N LYS A 98 13.49 9.44 -14.69
CA LYS A 98 12.63 9.36 -15.87
C LYS A 98 12.22 7.90 -16.07
N GLY A 99 10.94 7.64 -16.02
CA GLY A 99 10.37 6.33 -16.36
C GLY A 99 9.90 6.29 -17.80
N THR A 100 10.12 5.18 -18.46
CA THR A 100 9.64 4.91 -19.81
C THR A 100 8.95 3.55 -19.84
N VAL A 101 7.77 3.50 -20.43
CA VAL A 101 7.02 2.27 -20.64
C VAL A 101 6.58 2.18 -22.10
N GLY A 102 6.82 1.03 -22.72
CA GLY A 102 6.31 0.71 -24.06
C GLY A 102 5.11 -0.24 -23.94
N MET A 103 3.99 0.10 -24.55
CA MET A 103 2.79 -0.73 -24.59
C MET A 103 2.02 -0.51 -25.91
N GLY A 104 1.72 -1.61 -26.61
CA GLY A 104 0.91 -1.55 -27.84
C GLY A 104 1.49 -0.68 -28.95
N GLY A 105 2.82 -0.54 -29.04
CA GLY A 105 3.49 0.33 -30.02
C GLY A 105 3.57 1.80 -29.62
N VAL A 106 3.05 2.16 -28.44
CA VAL A 106 3.15 3.51 -27.87
C VAL A 106 4.21 3.51 -26.78
N GLU A 107 5.14 4.46 -26.84
CA GLU A 107 6.11 4.70 -25.78
C GLU A 107 5.70 5.94 -24.97
N LEU A 108 5.57 5.76 -23.66
CA LEU A 108 5.23 6.81 -22.71
C LEU A 108 6.43 7.06 -21.81
N SER A 109 6.81 8.31 -21.66
CA SER A 109 7.87 8.74 -20.74
C SER A 109 7.33 9.80 -19.80
N THR A 110 7.68 9.69 -18.50
CA THR A 110 7.34 10.69 -17.50
C THR A 110 8.40 10.75 -16.40
N TYR A 111 8.40 11.82 -15.64
CA TYR A 111 9.20 11.88 -14.42
C TYR A 111 8.49 11.10 -13.30
N LEU A 112 9.30 10.36 -12.56
CA LEU A 112 8.86 9.55 -11.43
C LEU A 112 9.48 10.07 -10.14
N PHE A 113 8.83 9.75 -9.02
CA PHE A 113 9.33 10.01 -7.68
C PHE A 113 9.39 8.67 -6.95
N PHE A 114 10.57 8.32 -6.47
CA PHE A 114 10.78 7.11 -5.68
C PHE A 114 10.91 7.48 -4.21
N GLU A 115 10.32 6.64 -3.38
CA GLU A 115 10.45 6.71 -1.94
C GLU A 115 10.67 5.31 -1.38
N SER A 116 11.24 5.23 -0.19
CA SER A 116 11.21 4.02 0.62
C SER A 116 10.49 4.27 1.93
N VAL A 117 9.94 3.20 2.48
CA VAL A 117 9.39 3.14 3.84
C VAL A 117 9.96 1.90 4.51
N PRO A 118 10.00 1.81 5.85
CA PRO A 118 10.34 0.56 6.51
C PRO A 118 9.43 -0.59 6.04
N ASP A 119 10.02 -1.75 5.73
CA ASP A 119 9.35 -2.88 5.05
C ASP A 119 8.07 -3.36 5.76
N ARG A 120 8.00 -3.25 7.07
CA ARG A 120 6.81 -3.61 7.86
C ARG A 120 5.54 -2.81 7.52
N PHE A 121 5.68 -1.62 6.92
CA PHE A 121 4.55 -0.81 6.48
C PHE A 121 4.06 -1.16 5.08
N LEU A 122 4.73 -2.08 4.39
CA LEU A 122 4.29 -2.57 3.10
C LEU A 122 3.03 -3.44 3.27
N ASP A 123 2.03 -3.18 2.44
CA ASP A 123 0.77 -3.94 2.40
C ASP A 123 0.78 -5.04 1.32
N VAL A 124 1.93 -5.30 0.74
CA VAL A 124 2.13 -6.34 -0.27
C VAL A 124 3.24 -7.28 0.16
N GLY A 125 3.15 -8.54 -0.23
CA GLY A 125 4.18 -9.54 0.06
C GLY A 125 5.53 -9.13 -0.54
N ALA A 126 6.58 -9.21 0.28
CA ALA A 126 7.92 -8.76 -0.06
C ALA A 126 8.73 -9.79 -0.89
N GLU A 127 8.07 -10.66 -1.63
CA GLU A 127 8.78 -11.59 -2.52
C GLU A 127 9.56 -10.82 -3.59
N ASN A 128 10.85 -11.09 -3.68
CA ASN A 128 11.77 -10.41 -4.61
C ASN A 128 11.87 -8.89 -4.39
N TRP A 129 11.73 -8.42 -3.16
CA TRP A 129 11.90 -7.02 -2.76
C TRP A 129 13.35 -6.61 -2.51
N ASP A 130 14.28 -7.58 -2.44
CA ASP A 130 15.68 -7.34 -2.18
C ASP A 130 16.36 -6.57 -3.31
N TYR A 131 17.26 -5.66 -2.96
CA TYR A 131 18.14 -4.94 -3.86
C TYR A 131 19.59 -4.99 -3.36
N LYS A 132 20.50 -5.32 -4.25
CA LYS A 132 21.94 -5.25 -3.99
C LYS A 132 22.54 -4.08 -4.75
N ALA A 133 23.44 -3.35 -4.09
CA ALA A 133 24.11 -2.20 -4.69
C ALA A 133 24.76 -2.55 -6.03
N GLY A 134 24.38 -1.86 -7.08
CA GLY A 134 24.85 -2.09 -8.45
C GLY A 134 23.97 -2.99 -9.31
N ASP A 135 22.93 -3.61 -8.76
CA ASP A 135 21.94 -4.34 -9.56
C ASP A 135 21.26 -3.40 -10.56
N ARG A 136 21.01 -3.91 -11.76
CA ARG A 136 20.31 -3.17 -12.83
C ARG A 136 18.81 -3.30 -12.78
N ASP A 137 18.29 -4.26 -12.04
CA ASP A 137 16.87 -4.49 -11.84
C ASP A 137 16.44 -3.91 -10.49
N ILE A 138 15.52 -2.95 -10.52
CA ILE A 138 14.97 -2.30 -9.34
C ILE A 138 13.58 -2.90 -9.09
N PRO A 139 13.33 -3.59 -7.97
CA PRO A 139 11.98 -3.99 -7.59
C PRO A 139 11.17 -2.74 -7.21
N ILE A 140 9.93 -2.66 -7.70
CA ILE A 140 9.07 -1.49 -7.54
C ILE A 140 7.68 -1.95 -7.08
N ILE A 141 7.16 -1.30 -6.05
CA ILE A 141 5.75 -1.35 -5.67
C ILE A 141 5.12 -0.04 -6.11
N ILE A 142 3.99 -0.13 -6.79
CA ILE A 142 3.27 1.05 -7.27
C ILE A 142 1.87 1.11 -6.69
N PRO A 143 1.25 2.30 -6.59
CA PRO A 143 -0.13 2.42 -6.18
C PRO A 143 -1.08 1.65 -7.11
N ARG A 144 -2.01 0.87 -6.56
CA ARG A 144 -3.06 0.18 -7.34
C ARG A 144 -3.86 1.15 -8.19
N ASN A 145 -4.00 2.38 -7.74
CA ASN A 145 -4.70 3.41 -8.48
C ASN A 145 -4.10 3.67 -9.88
N TYR A 146 -2.80 3.41 -10.10
CA TYR A 146 -2.20 3.54 -11.44
C TYR A 146 -2.76 2.53 -12.44
N LEU A 147 -3.03 1.29 -11.98
CA LEU A 147 -3.74 0.31 -12.82
C LEU A 147 -5.17 0.76 -13.14
N ASN A 148 -5.86 1.36 -12.18
CA ASN A 148 -7.20 1.91 -12.38
C ASN A 148 -7.18 3.09 -13.37
N LEU A 149 -6.24 4.00 -13.22
CA LEU A 149 -6.06 5.14 -14.14
C LEU A 149 -5.75 4.66 -15.56
N TYR A 150 -4.90 3.64 -15.70
CA TYR A 150 -4.67 3.02 -17.00
C TYR A 150 -5.97 2.43 -17.57
N ASN A 151 -6.64 1.54 -16.83
CA ASN A 151 -7.78 0.78 -17.34
C ASN A 151 -9.01 1.64 -17.63
N TYR A 152 -9.34 2.58 -16.77
CA TYR A 152 -10.57 3.36 -16.84
C TYR A 152 -10.39 4.75 -17.46
N GLY A 153 -9.16 5.28 -17.44
CA GLY A 153 -8.82 6.55 -18.06
C GLY A 153 -8.12 6.34 -19.41
N PHE A 154 -6.84 5.99 -19.38
CA PHE A 154 -5.97 6.01 -20.55
C PHE A 154 -6.38 4.97 -21.61
N ALA A 155 -6.53 3.70 -21.25
CA ALA A 155 -6.81 2.63 -22.20
C ALA A 155 -8.11 2.91 -22.98
N ARG A 156 -9.16 3.35 -22.28
CA ARG A 156 -10.45 3.69 -22.92
C ARG A 156 -10.33 4.86 -23.88
N SER A 157 -9.59 5.92 -23.51
CA SER A 157 -9.42 7.09 -24.36
C SER A 157 -8.59 6.83 -25.63
N GLN A 158 -7.68 5.85 -25.58
CA GLN A 158 -6.80 5.48 -26.66
C GLN A 158 -7.24 4.23 -27.43
N GLY A 159 -8.39 3.63 -27.11
CA GLY A 159 -8.86 2.39 -27.73
C GLY A 159 -7.98 1.18 -27.42
N LEU A 160 -7.23 1.21 -26.33
CA LEU A 160 -6.35 0.14 -25.90
C LEU A 160 -7.08 -0.87 -25.00
N PRO A 161 -6.65 -2.14 -24.96
CA PRO A 161 -7.26 -3.13 -24.09
C PRO A 161 -6.99 -2.81 -22.61
N GLN A 162 -7.98 -3.09 -21.76
CA GLN A 162 -7.78 -3.14 -20.31
C GLN A 162 -6.87 -4.33 -19.95
N ILE A 163 -6.05 -4.16 -18.93
CA ILE A 163 -5.12 -5.18 -18.48
C ILE A 163 -5.40 -5.59 -17.04
N SER A 164 -5.17 -6.88 -16.76
CA SER A 164 -5.23 -7.40 -15.40
C SER A 164 -3.98 -7.03 -14.60
N GLU A 165 -4.05 -7.13 -13.27
CA GLU A 165 -2.89 -6.96 -12.41
C GLU A 165 -1.72 -7.86 -12.79
N GLY A 166 -1.98 -9.13 -13.14
CA GLY A 166 -0.95 -10.07 -13.57
C GLY A 166 -0.21 -9.65 -14.84
N ILE A 167 -0.91 -9.00 -15.78
CA ILE A 167 -0.29 -8.42 -16.98
C ILE A 167 0.50 -7.18 -16.60
N PHE A 168 -0.09 -6.30 -15.78
CA PHE A 168 0.55 -5.06 -15.34
C PHE A 168 1.88 -5.31 -14.60
N ARG A 169 1.94 -6.33 -13.75
CA ARG A 169 3.18 -6.75 -13.07
C ARG A 169 4.27 -7.28 -14.02
N ARG A 170 3.93 -7.67 -15.24
CA ARG A 170 4.91 -8.10 -16.27
C ARG A 170 5.44 -6.94 -17.11
N VAL A 171 4.88 -5.76 -16.96
CA VAL A 171 5.38 -4.57 -17.66
C VAL A 171 6.75 -4.22 -17.09
N SER A 172 7.74 -4.10 -17.97
CA SER A 172 9.07 -3.63 -17.61
C SER A 172 9.14 -2.12 -17.82
N LEU A 173 9.60 -1.42 -16.80
CA LEU A 173 9.82 0.02 -16.86
C LEU A 173 11.28 0.30 -17.17
N GLY A 174 11.56 1.04 -18.24
CA GLY A 174 12.86 1.67 -18.42
C GLY A 174 13.01 2.81 -17.42
N ILE A 175 14.08 2.82 -16.63
CA ILE A 175 14.33 3.84 -15.61
C ILE A 175 15.66 4.51 -15.93
N GLU A 176 15.63 5.80 -16.21
CA GLU A 176 16.83 6.63 -16.31
C GLU A 176 16.96 7.47 -15.03
N ILE A 177 18.10 7.38 -14.39
CA ILE A 177 18.43 8.17 -13.21
C ILE A 177 19.54 9.14 -13.55
N ALA A 178 19.35 10.40 -13.20
CA ALA A 178 20.34 11.45 -13.43
C ALA A 178 20.48 12.37 -12.21
N GLY A 179 21.71 12.54 -11.75
CA GLY A 179 22.05 13.42 -10.64
C GLY A 179 23.54 13.39 -10.34
N ASN A 180 24.05 14.38 -9.64
CA ASN A 180 25.44 14.50 -9.23
C ASN A 180 26.48 14.17 -10.35
N GLY A 181 26.20 14.63 -11.58
CA GLY A 181 27.06 14.36 -12.74
C GLY A 181 26.97 12.94 -13.32
N HIS A 182 26.21 12.05 -12.71
CA HIS A 182 25.99 10.69 -13.18
C HIS A 182 24.65 10.54 -13.91
N ARG A 183 24.64 9.65 -14.90
CA ARG A 183 23.43 9.22 -15.60
C ARG A 183 23.53 7.73 -15.88
N GLU A 184 22.57 6.98 -15.40
CA GLU A 184 22.53 5.53 -15.58
C GLU A 184 21.11 5.04 -15.90
N GLN A 185 21.05 3.89 -16.56
CA GLN A 185 19.80 3.22 -16.91
C GLN A 185 19.62 1.94 -16.13
N PHE A 186 18.40 1.72 -15.67
CA PHE A 186 17.94 0.58 -14.90
C PHE A 186 16.66 0.03 -15.51
N ARG A 187 16.27 -1.13 -15.06
CA ARG A 187 14.98 -1.74 -15.36
C ARG A 187 14.15 -1.81 -14.09
N GLY A 188 12.98 -1.19 -14.09
CA GLY A 188 12.01 -1.32 -13.02
C GLY A 188 11.17 -2.58 -13.21
N ARG A 189 11.09 -3.41 -12.17
CA ARG A 189 10.29 -4.63 -12.13
C ARG A 189 9.18 -4.46 -11.10
N ILE A 190 7.93 -4.40 -11.56
CA ILE A 190 6.76 -4.24 -10.67
C ILE A 190 6.56 -5.55 -9.91
N VAL A 191 6.80 -5.54 -8.60
CA VAL A 191 6.66 -6.71 -7.73
C VAL A 191 5.34 -6.72 -6.95
N GLY A 192 4.69 -5.56 -6.81
CA GLY A 192 3.42 -5.45 -6.10
C GLY A 192 2.64 -4.19 -6.42
N LEU A 193 1.35 -4.20 -6.06
CA LEU A 193 0.47 -3.04 -6.12
C LEU A 193 -0.01 -2.72 -4.71
N SER A 194 0.35 -1.55 -4.18
CA SER A 194 -0.12 -1.09 -2.87
C SER A 194 -1.54 -0.54 -2.95
N ASN A 195 -2.38 -0.95 -2.01
CA ASN A 195 -3.70 -0.34 -1.79
C ASN A 195 -3.65 0.79 -0.76
N ARG A 196 -2.56 0.87 -0.02
CA ARG A 196 -2.40 1.76 1.13
C ARG A 196 -1.55 2.99 0.80
N LEU A 197 -0.46 2.79 0.07
CA LEU A 197 0.54 3.82 -0.16
C LEU A 197 0.39 4.39 -1.56
N ASN A 198 0.16 5.71 -1.64
CA ASN A 198 -0.07 6.43 -2.90
C ASN A 198 1.23 7.01 -3.47
N THR A 199 2.30 6.22 -3.43
CA THR A 199 3.62 6.59 -3.97
C THR A 199 4.32 5.38 -4.58
N ILE A 200 5.31 5.63 -5.43
CA ILE A 200 6.12 4.55 -6.00
C ILE A 200 7.22 4.20 -5.00
N LEU A 201 7.14 2.97 -4.49
CA LEU A 201 8.10 2.48 -3.50
C LEU A 201 9.18 1.64 -4.14
N VAL A 202 10.38 1.81 -3.62
CA VAL A 202 11.56 1.00 -3.91
C VAL A 202 12.24 0.59 -2.60
N PRO A 203 13.06 -0.48 -2.57
CA PRO A 203 13.74 -0.90 -1.36
C PRO A 203 14.59 0.21 -0.73
N ASP A 204 14.61 0.26 0.59
CA ASP A 204 15.43 1.22 1.33
C ASP A 204 16.93 1.07 1.00
N ALA A 205 17.39 -0.16 0.76
CA ALA A 205 18.76 -0.41 0.28
C ALA A 205 19.06 0.30 -1.05
N PHE A 206 18.07 0.34 -1.97
CA PHE A 206 18.21 1.07 -3.23
C PHE A 206 18.27 2.58 -2.99
N ILE A 207 17.35 3.14 -2.19
CA ILE A 207 17.33 4.59 -1.90
C ILE A 207 18.64 5.04 -1.25
N ARG A 208 19.15 4.31 -0.26
CA ARG A 208 20.44 4.66 0.38
C ARG A 208 21.59 4.65 -0.60
N TRP A 209 21.71 3.60 -1.41
CA TRP A 209 22.77 3.49 -2.41
C TRP A 209 22.65 4.60 -3.46
N SER A 210 21.47 4.79 -4.01
CA SER A 210 21.24 5.73 -5.11
C SER A 210 21.32 7.20 -4.68
N ASN A 211 20.84 7.56 -3.47
CA ASN A 211 21.05 8.90 -2.92
C ASN A 211 22.53 9.21 -2.70
N GLY A 212 23.33 8.22 -2.26
CA GLY A 212 24.77 8.37 -2.14
C GLY A 212 25.47 8.59 -3.48
N ARG A 213 24.93 8.04 -4.57
CA ARG A 213 25.54 8.10 -5.91
C ARG A 213 25.05 9.28 -6.76
N PHE A 214 23.77 9.53 -6.76
CA PHE A 214 23.10 10.49 -7.64
C PHE A 214 22.57 11.72 -6.88
N GLY A 215 22.44 11.64 -5.56
CA GLY A 215 21.89 12.70 -4.74
C GLY A 215 22.79 13.90 -4.57
N SER A 216 22.24 14.98 -4.03
CA SER A 216 22.96 16.23 -3.76
C SER A 216 23.95 16.13 -2.60
N GLY A 217 23.92 15.03 -1.84
CA GLY A 217 24.73 14.86 -0.61
C GLY A 217 24.16 15.57 0.62
N ALA A 218 23.07 16.35 0.47
CA ALA A 218 22.38 16.96 1.60
C ALA A 218 21.49 15.92 2.28
N ALA A 219 21.59 15.82 3.61
CA ALA A 219 20.64 15.00 4.38
C ALA A 219 19.25 15.65 4.29
N LYS A 220 18.33 14.99 3.60
CA LYS A 220 16.94 15.42 3.54
C LYS A 220 16.16 14.88 4.73
N GLN A 221 15.42 15.74 5.36
CA GLN A 221 14.44 15.37 6.36
C GLN A 221 13.21 14.77 5.66
N PRO A 222 12.49 13.82 6.29
CA PRO A 222 11.31 13.23 5.70
C PRO A 222 10.17 14.25 5.62
N ALA A 223 9.57 14.38 4.44
CA ALA A 223 8.39 15.23 4.24
C ALA A 223 7.09 14.52 4.69
N ARG A 224 7.11 13.20 4.79
CA ARG A 224 5.95 12.37 5.17
C ARG A 224 6.34 11.30 6.17
N ILE A 225 5.40 10.95 7.03
CA ILE A 225 5.54 9.91 8.05
C ILE A 225 4.35 8.95 7.91
N ILE A 226 4.60 7.66 7.96
CA ILE A 226 3.55 6.66 8.12
C ILE A 226 3.42 6.26 9.59
N VAL A 227 2.20 6.22 10.07
CA VAL A 227 1.86 5.90 11.46
C VAL A 227 0.89 4.74 11.48
N GLU A 228 1.19 3.72 12.26
CA GLU A 228 0.25 2.68 12.65
C GLU A 228 -0.38 3.06 13.99
N THR A 229 -1.70 3.09 14.04
CA THR A 229 -2.44 3.44 15.26
C THR A 229 -2.96 2.19 15.95
N ASP A 230 -2.98 2.19 17.29
CA ASP A 230 -3.53 1.09 18.09
C ASP A 230 -5.06 1.04 18.09
N ARG A 231 -5.70 2.08 17.58
CA ARG A 231 -7.16 2.27 17.58
C ARG A 231 -7.57 3.11 16.38
N PRO A 232 -8.86 3.04 15.99
CA PRO A 232 -9.41 3.91 14.96
C PRO A 232 -9.17 5.39 15.27
N VAL A 233 -9.02 6.20 14.23
CA VAL A 233 -8.84 7.65 14.36
C VAL A 233 -10.05 8.26 15.05
N ASP A 234 -9.84 8.78 16.25
CA ASP A 234 -10.86 9.44 17.05
C ASP A 234 -10.64 10.97 17.12
N ALA A 235 -11.52 11.66 17.83
CA ALA A 235 -11.40 13.10 18.00
C ALA A 235 -10.07 13.52 18.66
N ALA A 236 -9.52 12.70 19.57
CA ALA A 236 -8.26 13.02 20.25
C ALA A 236 -7.06 12.98 19.29
N VAL A 237 -7.06 12.01 18.37
CA VAL A 237 -6.05 11.93 17.29
C VAL A 237 -6.19 13.14 16.36
N THR A 238 -7.40 13.43 15.91
CA THR A 238 -7.68 14.58 15.02
C THR A 238 -7.26 15.90 15.65
N ASP A 239 -7.58 16.10 16.93
CA ASP A 239 -7.20 17.31 17.67
C ASP A 239 -5.68 17.44 17.84
N TYR A 240 -4.98 16.32 18.07
CA TYR A 240 -3.52 16.33 18.13
C TYR A 240 -2.91 16.73 16.77
N LEU A 241 -3.36 16.11 15.68
CA LEU A 241 -2.88 16.42 14.33
C LEU A 241 -3.11 17.90 13.99
N ALA A 242 -4.31 18.41 14.26
CA ALA A 242 -4.66 19.83 14.03
C ALA A 242 -3.77 20.78 14.83
N ARG A 243 -3.52 20.50 16.13
CA ARG A 243 -2.63 21.35 16.95
C ARG A 243 -1.19 21.36 16.46
N LYS A 244 -0.72 20.27 15.85
CA LYS A 244 0.63 20.15 15.29
C LYS A 244 0.73 20.66 13.85
N GLY A 245 -0.38 20.99 13.21
CA GLY A 245 -0.42 21.38 11.80
C GLY A 245 -0.10 20.20 10.87
N TYR A 246 -0.48 18.98 11.26
CA TYR A 246 -0.33 17.78 10.45
C TYR A 246 -1.62 17.49 9.69
N GLU A 247 -1.47 17.04 8.46
CA GLU A 247 -2.56 16.56 7.60
C GLU A 247 -2.42 15.04 7.43
N ALA A 248 -3.53 14.31 7.55
CA ALA A 248 -3.59 12.90 7.24
C ALA A 248 -4.00 12.73 5.77
N GLU A 249 -3.18 12.01 5.01
CA GLU A 249 -3.53 11.52 3.68
C GLU A 249 -4.27 10.18 3.82
N GLY A 250 -5.51 10.07 3.33
CA GLY A 250 -6.31 8.85 3.39
C GLY A 250 -7.62 8.97 2.68
#